data_6eb007a74bf3ad2e35ba82201b3b6c7d
#
_entry.id   6eb007a74bf3ad2e35ba82201b3b6c7d
#
_cell.length_a   1.000
_cell.length_b   1.000
_cell.length_c   1.000
_cell.angle_alpha   90.00
_cell.angle_beta   90.00
_cell.angle_gamma   90.00
#
_symmetry.space_group_name_H-M   'P 1'
#
loop_
_entity.id
_entity.type
_entity.pdbx_description
1 polymer ?
#
loop_
_entity_poly.entity_id
_entity_poly.type
_entity_poly.pdbx_seq_one_letter_code
_entity_poly.pdbx_strand_id
1 'polypeptide(L)'
;TSMSDNKLQTLEAGPAQPRYTDTAFKRGATAHRPYVGGDVRPSTAWHAQFEDVNHDGYADLFIVKGNISAMPDFAALDPNNLLLQRADGSFAEAGQLAGMASFKRGRGGMLADLNGDGLLDMLVVNRWDKAQVWRNVGAGSAEQPKPMGHWLQLRLQQPGANRDAIGAWVEVDLGGGRTVRQELT
;
A
#
# COMPACT_ATOMS: atom_id res chain seq x y z
N THR A 1 1.30 11.88 1.64
CA THR A 1 0.33 12.46 0.69
C THR A 1 0.83 13.80 0.19
N SER A 2 0.76 14.06 -1.10
CA SER A 2 1.34 15.23 -1.73
C SER A 2 0.56 15.62 -2.98
N MET A 3 0.61 16.90 -3.35
CA MET A 3 0.16 17.40 -4.66
C MET A 3 1.28 17.34 -5.71
N SER A 4 2.33 16.62 -5.47
CA SER A 4 3.48 16.41 -6.35
C SER A 4 3.92 14.97 -6.29
N ASP A 5 5.12 14.67 -6.73
CA ASP A 5 5.73 13.34 -6.64
C ASP A 5 5.56 12.73 -5.25
N ASN A 6 5.32 11.44 -5.20
CA ASN A 6 5.30 10.72 -3.94
C ASN A 6 6.64 10.90 -3.21
N LYS A 7 6.56 11.03 -1.90
CA LYS A 7 7.73 11.12 -1.02
C LYS A 7 7.80 9.88 -0.15
N LEU A 8 8.97 9.28 -0.08
CA LEU A 8 9.26 8.15 0.79
C LEU A 8 10.42 8.51 1.71
N GLN A 9 10.07 8.92 2.93
CA GLN A 9 11.05 9.30 3.94
C GLN A 9 11.57 8.04 4.63
N THR A 10 12.83 7.74 4.41
CA THR A 10 13.52 6.61 5.04
C THR A 10 14.37 7.09 6.19
N LEU A 11 14.23 6.45 7.35
CA LEU A 11 15.06 6.73 8.53
C LEU A 11 16.49 6.29 8.24
N GLU A 12 17.43 7.21 8.45
CA GLU A 12 18.86 6.92 8.36
C GLU A 12 19.34 6.20 9.64
N ALA A 13 20.21 5.21 9.45
CA ALA A 13 20.91 4.61 10.59
C ALA A 13 21.84 5.64 11.23
N GLY A 14 21.77 5.79 12.56
CA GLY A 14 22.64 6.74 13.24
C GLY A 14 22.25 7.06 14.69
N PRO A 15 22.93 8.01 15.32
CA PRO A 15 22.73 8.35 16.73
C PRO A 15 21.36 8.97 17.01
N ALA A 16 21.07 9.16 18.28
CA ALA A 16 19.81 9.49 18.94
C ALA A 16 18.88 10.57 18.32
N GLN A 17 19.31 11.29 17.29
CA GLN A 17 18.43 12.21 16.57
C GLN A 17 17.99 11.60 15.25
N PRO A 18 16.69 11.30 15.07
CA PRO A 18 16.18 10.70 13.84
C PRO A 18 16.39 11.68 12.66
N ARG A 19 17.02 11.17 11.62
CA ARG A 19 17.15 11.86 10.33
C ARG A 19 16.45 11.04 9.27
N TYR A 20 15.79 11.74 8.35
CA TYR A 20 15.06 11.11 7.26
C TYR A 20 15.56 11.64 5.93
N THR A 21 15.73 10.74 4.98
CA THR A 21 16.08 11.05 3.58
C THR A 21 14.98 10.60 2.67
N ASP A 22 14.59 11.46 1.73
CA ASP A 22 13.63 11.10 0.68
C ASP A 22 14.29 10.14 -0.32
N THR A 23 13.86 8.90 -0.30
CA THR A 23 14.36 7.84 -1.17
C THR A 23 13.39 7.45 -2.29
N ALA A 24 12.26 8.17 -2.44
CA ALA A 24 11.20 7.79 -3.36
C ALA A 24 11.71 7.61 -4.80
N PHE A 25 12.48 8.57 -5.32
CA PHE A 25 13.04 8.48 -6.67
C PHE A 25 14.00 7.29 -6.83
N LYS A 26 14.95 7.15 -5.90
CA LYS A 26 15.94 6.07 -5.92
C LYS A 26 15.29 4.68 -5.85
N ARG A 27 14.19 4.57 -5.11
CA ARG A 27 13.48 3.31 -4.89
C ARG A 27 12.33 3.06 -5.86
N GLY A 28 12.07 3.94 -6.82
CA GLY A 28 10.98 3.79 -7.79
C GLY A 28 9.57 4.03 -7.22
N ALA A 29 9.46 4.74 -6.09
CA ALA A 29 8.17 5.04 -5.46
C ALA A 29 7.54 6.37 -5.89
N THR A 30 8.13 7.08 -6.84
CA THR A 30 7.62 8.36 -7.37
C THR A 30 6.54 8.19 -8.45
N ALA A 31 6.20 6.97 -8.83
CA ALA A 31 5.26 6.70 -9.92
C ALA A 31 3.95 7.46 -9.75
N HIS A 32 3.55 8.17 -10.82
CA HIS A 32 2.28 8.89 -10.86
C HIS A 32 1.19 8.08 -11.53
N ARG A 33 1.59 7.27 -12.51
CA ARG A 33 0.71 6.47 -13.35
C ARG A 33 1.27 5.08 -13.55
N PRO A 34 0.42 4.09 -13.85
CA PRO A 34 0.87 2.75 -14.20
C PRO A 34 1.56 2.66 -15.57
N TYR A 35 1.52 3.73 -16.38
CA TYR A 35 2.18 3.79 -17.69
C TYR A 35 3.06 5.02 -17.83
N VAL A 36 4.08 4.91 -18.65
CA VAL A 36 4.99 6.00 -19.00
C VAL A 36 4.57 6.61 -20.34
N GLY A 37 4.42 7.91 -20.38
CA GLY A 37 4.11 8.65 -21.62
C GLY A 37 3.22 9.87 -21.38
N GLY A 38 3.37 10.88 -22.21
CA GLY A 38 2.62 12.12 -22.12
C GLY A 38 3.00 13.04 -20.96
N ASP A 39 2.12 13.94 -20.60
CA ASP A 39 2.33 14.91 -19.52
C ASP A 39 2.23 14.21 -18.15
N VAL A 40 3.30 14.33 -17.38
CA VAL A 40 3.51 13.63 -16.11
C VAL A 40 3.22 14.48 -14.87
N ARG A 41 2.37 15.49 -14.97
CA ARG A 41 1.96 16.26 -13.78
C ARG A 41 1.22 15.38 -12.78
N PRO A 42 1.66 15.33 -11.52
CA PRO A 42 1.10 14.42 -10.52
C PRO A 42 -0.26 14.89 -10.01
N SER A 43 -1.09 13.93 -9.63
CA SER A 43 -2.30 14.19 -8.85
C SER A 43 -2.01 14.27 -7.35
N THR A 44 -3.08 14.43 -6.56
CA THR A 44 -2.96 14.43 -5.10
C THR A 44 -3.08 13.02 -4.56
N ALA A 45 -2.09 12.58 -3.79
CA ALA A 45 -2.16 11.37 -2.98
C ALA A 45 -2.84 11.69 -1.63
N TRP A 46 -3.88 10.93 -1.28
CA TRP A 46 -4.73 11.16 -0.10
C TRP A 46 -4.55 10.12 0.99
N HIS A 47 -4.30 8.89 0.61
CA HIS A 47 -4.09 7.77 1.52
C HIS A 47 -2.89 6.96 1.07
N ALA A 48 -2.14 6.43 2.02
CA ALA A 48 -1.05 5.51 1.77
C ALA A 48 -1.04 4.44 2.87
N GLN A 49 -0.88 3.19 2.48
CA GLN A 49 -0.82 2.05 3.40
C GLN A 49 0.27 1.10 2.93
N PHE A 50 1.07 0.61 3.88
CA PHE A 50 2.06 -0.43 3.65
C PHE A 50 1.50 -1.76 4.13
N GLU A 51 1.47 -2.75 3.23
CA GLU A 51 1.06 -4.13 3.53
C GLU A 51 1.72 -5.10 2.54
N ASP A 52 1.87 -6.34 2.92
CA ASP A 52 2.36 -7.41 2.03
C ASP A 52 1.18 -8.02 1.28
N VAL A 53 0.85 -7.46 0.11
CA VAL A 53 -0.36 -7.86 -0.65
C VAL A 53 -0.17 -9.12 -1.48
N ASN A 54 1.08 -9.54 -1.68
CA ASN A 54 1.45 -10.71 -2.50
C ASN A 54 2.08 -11.84 -1.69
N HIS A 55 2.21 -11.67 -0.36
CA HIS A 55 2.77 -12.63 0.59
C HIS A 55 4.22 -13.04 0.28
N ASP A 56 5.04 -12.09 -0.18
CA ASP A 56 6.46 -12.31 -0.44
C ASP A 56 7.36 -11.89 0.73
N GLY A 57 6.76 -11.33 1.78
CA GLY A 57 7.42 -10.87 3.00
C GLY A 57 8.05 -9.49 2.87
N TYR A 58 7.74 -8.73 1.83
CA TYR A 58 8.11 -7.33 1.69
C TYR A 58 6.87 -6.44 1.77
N ALA A 59 7.00 -5.27 2.40
CA ALA A 59 5.88 -4.36 2.53
C ALA A 59 5.68 -3.57 1.23
N ASP A 60 4.59 -3.86 0.52
CA ASP A 60 4.13 -3.13 -0.65
C ASP A 60 3.49 -1.81 -0.26
N LEU A 61 3.34 -0.89 -1.19
CA LEU A 61 2.77 0.42 -0.93
C LEU A 61 1.55 0.68 -1.80
N PHE A 62 0.40 0.79 -1.17
CA PHE A 62 -0.84 1.22 -1.78
C PHE A 62 -1.05 2.72 -1.59
N ILE A 63 -1.36 3.46 -2.67
CA ILE A 63 -1.61 4.91 -2.64
C ILE A 63 -2.92 5.21 -3.33
N VAL A 64 -3.85 5.82 -2.60
CA VAL A 64 -5.10 6.35 -3.17
C VAL A 64 -4.87 7.75 -3.70
N LYS A 65 -5.21 7.94 -4.96
CA LYS A 65 -5.05 9.20 -5.67
C LYS A 65 -6.37 9.79 -6.14
N GLY A 66 -6.39 11.08 -6.27
CA GLY A 66 -7.55 11.77 -6.82
C GLY A 66 -7.43 13.27 -6.69
N ASN A 67 -7.69 13.95 -7.76
CA ASN A 67 -7.51 15.38 -7.84
C ASN A 67 -8.60 16.17 -7.14
N ILE A 68 -8.30 17.43 -6.82
CA ILE A 68 -9.28 18.46 -6.49
C ILE A 68 -9.82 19.07 -7.77
N SER A 69 -11.08 19.51 -7.74
CA SER A 69 -11.86 19.87 -8.93
C SER A 69 -11.30 21.01 -9.80
N ALA A 70 -10.37 21.78 -9.27
CA ALA A 70 -9.81 22.96 -9.97
C ALA A 70 -8.49 22.69 -10.73
N MET A 71 -8.03 21.43 -10.77
CA MET A 71 -6.77 21.08 -11.41
C MET A 71 -6.97 20.54 -12.85
N PRO A 72 -5.91 20.52 -13.68
CA PRO A 72 -5.99 20.01 -15.04
C PRO A 72 -6.53 18.58 -15.15
N ASP A 73 -7.24 18.30 -16.23
CA ASP A 73 -7.97 17.03 -16.41
C ASP A 73 -7.10 15.78 -16.30
N PHE A 74 -5.89 15.80 -16.81
CA PHE A 74 -5.04 14.60 -16.74
C PHE A 74 -4.62 14.27 -15.30
N ALA A 75 -4.38 15.26 -14.44
CA ALA A 75 -4.13 15.04 -13.02
C ALA A 75 -5.38 14.52 -12.30
N ALA A 76 -6.59 14.87 -12.79
CA ALA A 76 -7.85 14.32 -12.30
C ALA A 76 -8.02 12.83 -12.65
N LEU A 77 -7.33 12.35 -13.66
CA LEU A 77 -7.39 10.98 -14.16
C LEU A 77 -6.17 10.13 -13.76
N ASP A 78 -5.38 10.58 -12.82
CA ASP A 78 -4.23 9.84 -12.31
C ASP A 78 -4.71 8.69 -11.41
N PRO A 79 -4.41 7.43 -11.75
CA PRO A 79 -4.95 6.28 -11.03
C PRO A 79 -4.30 6.09 -9.67
N ASN A 80 -4.95 5.28 -8.81
CA ASN A 80 -4.33 4.74 -7.62
C ASN A 80 -3.07 3.96 -7.99
N ASN A 81 -2.08 3.94 -7.10
CA ASN A 81 -0.88 3.12 -7.29
C ASN A 81 -0.87 1.91 -6.36
N LEU A 82 -0.41 0.80 -6.89
CA LEU A 82 0.04 -0.35 -6.13
C LEU A 82 1.52 -0.57 -6.48
N LEU A 83 2.39 -0.29 -5.54
CA LEU A 83 3.83 -0.37 -5.72
C LEU A 83 4.34 -1.60 -4.97
N LEU A 84 4.68 -2.67 -5.72
CA LEU A 84 5.21 -3.89 -5.13
C LEU A 84 6.69 -3.72 -4.82
N GLN A 85 7.07 -4.02 -3.57
CA GLN A 85 8.45 -3.96 -3.12
C GLN A 85 9.21 -5.21 -3.57
N ARG A 86 10.44 -5.01 -4.02
CA ARG A 86 11.38 -6.08 -4.37
C ARG A 86 12.40 -6.31 -3.27
N ALA A 87 13.10 -7.44 -3.34
CA ALA A 87 14.14 -7.81 -2.40
C ALA A 87 15.29 -6.79 -2.27
N ASP A 88 15.55 -6.00 -3.31
CA ASP A 88 16.55 -4.91 -3.28
C ASP A 88 16.01 -3.62 -2.65
N GLY A 89 14.75 -3.63 -2.19
CA GLY A 89 14.06 -2.50 -1.60
C GLY A 89 13.51 -1.48 -2.62
N SER A 90 13.64 -1.74 -3.92
CA SER A 90 12.97 -0.95 -4.96
C SER A 90 11.49 -1.31 -5.08
N PHE A 91 10.72 -0.43 -5.72
CA PHE A 91 9.29 -0.61 -5.97
C PHE A 91 9.02 -0.69 -7.47
N ALA A 92 8.05 -1.54 -7.84
CA ALA A 92 7.49 -1.60 -9.19
C ALA A 92 6.00 -1.31 -9.16
N GLU A 93 5.53 -0.44 -10.02
CA GLU A 93 4.11 -0.15 -10.18
C GLU A 93 3.39 -1.34 -10.81
N ALA A 94 2.34 -1.82 -10.17
CA ALA A 94 1.58 -3.00 -10.57
C ALA A 94 0.05 -2.77 -10.63
N GLY A 95 -0.45 -1.57 -10.33
CA GLY A 95 -1.89 -1.30 -10.21
C GLY A 95 -2.68 -1.61 -11.47
N GLN A 96 -2.12 -1.36 -12.64
CA GLN A 96 -2.79 -1.71 -13.90
C GLN A 96 -2.80 -3.22 -14.14
N LEU A 97 -1.70 -3.91 -13.87
CA LEU A 97 -1.60 -5.37 -14.02
C LEU A 97 -2.51 -6.09 -13.02
N ALA A 98 -2.64 -5.55 -11.82
CA ALA A 98 -3.54 -6.05 -10.78
C ALA A 98 -5.02 -5.73 -11.05
N GLY A 99 -5.35 -5.01 -12.12
CA GLY A 99 -6.72 -4.64 -12.47
C GLY A 99 -7.37 -3.61 -11.55
N MET A 100 -6.57 -2.93 -10.71
CA MET A 100 -7.06 -1.96 -9.73
C MET A 100 -6.90 -0.50 -10.15
N ALA A 101 -6.39 -0.23 -11.33
CA ALA A 101 -6.26 1.13 -11.85
C ALA A 101 -7.64 1.79 -11.99
N SER A 102 -7.95 2.73 -11.11
CA SER A 102 -9.18 3.50 -11.11
C SER A 102 -8.85 4.96 -11.33
N PHE A 103 -9.52 5.58 -12.30
CA PHE A 103 -9.36 7.00 -12.63
C PHE A 103 -10.37 7.90 -11.90
N LYS A 104 -11.02 7.39 -10.85
CA LYS A 104 -11.93 8.16 -10.01
C LYS A 104 -11.15 9.04 -9.03
N ARG A 105 -11.87 9.97 -8.40
CA ARG A 105 -11.27 10.88 -7.43
C ARG A 105 -11.20 10.23 -6.04
N GLY A 106 -10.28 9.31 -5.84
CA GLY A 106 -10.07 8.64 -4.55
C GLY A 106 -9.73 9.63 -3.42
N ARG A 107 -10.14 9.29 -2.19
CA ARG A 107 -9.88 10.10 -0.99
C ARG A 107 -9.38 9.26 0.18
N GLY A 108 -9.90 8.10 0.35
CA GLY A 108 -9.48 7.16 1.38
C GLY A 108 -9.43 5.76 0.82
N GLY A 109 -8.66 4.91 1.47
CA GLY A 109 -8.58 3.50 1.10
C GLY A 109 -8.22 2.63 2.27
N MET A 110 -8.29 1.34 2.05
CA MET A 110 -7.95 0.34 3.02
C MET A 110 -7.54 -0.94 2.30
N LEU A 111 -6.51 -1.58 2.81
CA LEU A 111 -6.17 -2.97 2.54
C LEU A 111 -6.55 -3.79 3.76
N ALA A 112 -7.42 -4.77 3.60
CA ALA A 112 -7.83 -5.67 4.67
C ALA A 112 -8.38 -6.97 4.08
N ASP A 113 -8.24 -8.07 4.79
CA ASP A 113 -8.91 -9.32 4.46
C ASP A 113 -10.40 -9.21 4.83
N LEU A 114 -11.24 -8.88 3.84
CA LEU A 114 -12.67 -8.61 4.06
C LEU A 114 -13.52 -9.88 4.08
N ASN A 115 -13.02 -10.97 3.55
CA ASN A 115 -13.74 -12.23 3.39
C ASN A 115 -13.17 -13.39 4.22
N GLY A 116 -12.03 -13.19 4.89
CA GLY A 116 -11.37 -14.18 5.75
C GLY A 116 -10.61 -15.25 4.97
N ASP A 117 -10.19 -14.98 3.73
CA ASP A 117 -9.45 -15.94 2.90
C ASP A 117 -7.91 -15.77 3.01
N GLY A 118 -7.45 -14.81 3.82
CA GLY A 118 -6.05 -14.51 4.06
C GLY A 118 -5.41 -13.59 3.04
N LEU A 119 -6.13 -13.21 1.98
CA LEU A 119 -5.67 -12.25 0.98
C LEU A 119 -6.20 -10.85 1.33
N LEU A 120 -5.35 -9.84 1.19
CA LEU A 120 -5.77 -8.47 1.48
C LEU A 120 -6.56 -7.90 0.30
N ASP A 121 -7.84 -7.68 0.51
CA ASP A 121 -8.73 -6.97 -0.39
C ASP A 121 -8.49 -5.46 -0.32
N MET A 122 -8.98 -4.73 -1.32
CA MET A 122 -8.81 -3.29 -1.38
C MET A 122 -10.16 -2.58 -1.45
N LEU A 123 -10.32 -1.55 -0.63
CA LEU A 123 -11.45 -0.62 -0.68
C LEU A 123 -10.94 0.79 -0.96
N VAL A 124 -11.63 1.50 -1.86
CA VAL A 124 -11.39 2.92 -2.15
C VAL A 124 -12.68 3.71 -2.07
N VAL A 125 -12.66 4.76 -1.28
CA VAL A 125 -13.74 5.75 -1.21
C VAL A 125 -13.43 6.90 -2.15
N ASN A 126 -14.37 7.19 -3.06
CA ASN A 126 -14.23 8.22 -4.06
C ASN A 126 -15.07 9.45 -3.73
N ARG A 127 -14.57 10.63 -4.08
CA ARG A 127 -15.35 11.88 -4.01
C ARG A 127 -16.31 11.95 -5.20
N TRP A 128 -17.61 12.13 -4.91
CA TRP A 128 -18.69 12.25 -5.90
C TRP A 128 -18.89 11.01 -6.76
N ASP A 129 -18.42 9.86 -6.30
CA ASP A 129 -18.59 8.59 -6.97
C ASP A 129 -18.74 7.47 -5.95
N LYS A 130 -19.18 6.29 -6.41
CA LYS A 130 -19.34 5.12 -5.57
C LYS A 130 -17.98 4.64 -5.04
N ALA A 131 -17.98 4.14 -3.83
CA ALA A 131 -16.85 3.34 -3.33
C ALA A 131 -16.62 2.14 -4.24
N GLN A 132 -15.38 1.72 -4.33
CA GLN A 132 -14.95 0.57 -5.11
C GLN A 132 -14.28 -0.45 -4.18
N VAL A 133 -14.60 -1.72 -4.41
CA VAL A 133 -13.98 -2.83 -3.70
C VAL A 133 -13.39 -3.76 -4.75
N TRP A 134 -12.15 -4.15 -4.55
CA TRP A 134 -11.47 -5.17 -5.33
C TRP A 134 -11.15 -6.34 -4.43
N ARG A 135 -11.59 -7.51 -4.85
CA ARG A 135 -11.21 -8.75 -4.19
C ARG A 135 -9.85 -9.19 -4.69
N ASN A 136 -8.93 -9.45 -3.78
CA ASN A 136 -7.67 -10.09 -4.10
C ASN A 136 -7.91 -11.59 -4.35
N VAL A 137 -7.44 -12.08 -5.46
CA VAL A 137 -7.55 -13.51 -5.85
C VAL A 137 -6.19 -14.20 -5.89
N GLY A 138 -5.15 -13.47 -5.51
CA GLY A 138 -3.77 -13.94 -5.50
C GLY A 138 -3.32 -14.41 -6.88
N ALA A 139 -2.69 -15.58 -6.92
CA ALA A 139 -2.26 -16.23 -8.15
C ALA A 139 -3.39 -16.99 -8.87
N GLY A 140 -4.63 -16.86 -8.39
CA GLY A 140 -5.80 -17.55 -8.93
C GLY A 140 -6.68 -16.69 -9.83
N SER A 141 -7.96 -17.05 -9.87
CA SER A 141 -9.03 -16.32 -10.55
C SER A 141 -10.13 -15.93 -9.55
N ALA A 142 -11.12 -15.16 -10.00
CA ALA A 142 -12.27 -14.80 -9.18
C ALA A 142 -13.07 -16.04 -8.69
N GLU A 143 -13.11 -17.10 -9.49
CA GLU A 143 -13.78 -18.37 -9.16
C GLU A 143 -12.91 -19.29 -8.31
N GLN A 144 -11.59 -19.19 -8.43
CA GLN A 144 -10.62 -20.01 -7.72
C GLN A 144 -9.45 -19.16 -7.22
N PRO A 145 -9.63 -18.39 -6.13
CA PRO A 145 -8.55 -17.63 -5.51
C PRO A 145 -7.45 -18.57 -5.01
N LYS A 146 -6.19 -18.15 -5.14
CA LYS A 146 -5.03 -18.89 -4.64
C LYS A 146 -4.05 -17.93 -4.00
N PRO A 147 -3.58 -18.20 -2.77
CA PRO A 147 -2.53 -17.38 -2.17
C PRO A 147 -1.25 -17.43 -3.02
N MET A 148 -0.48 -16.36 -2.97
CA MET A 148 0.84 -16.28 -3.60
C MET A 148 1.98 -16.72 -2.67
N GLY A 149 1.73 -16.72 -1.37
CA GLY A 149 2.63 -17.15 -0.31
C GLY A 149 1.83 -17.70 0.87
N HIS A 150 2.37 -17.53 2.07
CA HIS A 150 1.74 -17.94 3.32
C HIS A 150 1.36 -16.72 4.14
N TRP A 151 0.34 -16.86 4.96
CA TRP A 151 -0.13 -15.81 5.87
C TRP A 151 -0.35 -16.36 7.27
N LEU A 152 -0.33 -15.46 8.25
CA LEU A 152 -0.57 -15.78 9.65
C LEU A 152 -1.46 -14.68 10.25
N GLN A 153 -2.57 -15.07 10.84
CA GLN A 153 -3.41 -14.17 11.62
C GLN A 153 -3.19 -14.39 13.11
N LEU A 154 -2.90 -13.33 13.83
CA LEU A 154 -2.67 -13.34 15.26
C LEU A 154 -3.72 -12.49 15.98
N ARG A 155 -4.28 -13.03 17.06
CA ARG A 155 -5.09 -12.28 17.99
C ARG A 155 -4.37 -12.18 19.33
N LEU A 156 -3.92 -10.98 19.65
CA LEU A 156 -3.23 -10.71 20.90
C LEU A 156 -4.24 -10.36 21.99
N GLN A 157 -4.02 -10.87 23.19
CA GLN A 157 -4.81 -10.58 24.36
C GLN A 157 -3.92 -10.55 25.61
N GLN A 158 -4.23 -9.65 26.54
CA GLN A 158 -3.56 -9.58 27.82
C GLN A 158 -4.55 -9.28 28.95
N PRO A 159 -4.22 -9.61 30.20
CA PRO A 159 -5.05 -9.22 31.34
C PRO A 159 -4.98 -7.71 31.61
N GLY A 160 -6.02 -7.16 32.23
CA GLY A 160 -6.07 -5.74 32.60
C GLY A 160 -6.85 -4.86 31.64
N ALA A 161 -6.67 -3.55 31.73
CA ALA A 161 -7.47 -2.57 30.99
C ALA A 161 -7.19 -2.56 29.48
N ASN A 162 -5.96 -2.84 29.07
CA ASN A 162 -5.57 -2.94 27.65
C ASN A 162 -5.70 -4.40 27.17
N ARG A 163 -6.92 -4.92 27.13
CA ARG A 163 -7.20 -6.33 26.82
C ARG A 163 -6.73 -6.77 25.43
N ASP A 164 -6.81 -5.87 24.47
CA ASP A 164 -6.47 -6.13 23.06
C ASP A 164 -4.99 -5.88 22.77
N ALA A 165 -4.17 -5.66 23.80
CA ALA A 165 -2.73 -5.49 23.73
C ALA A 165 -2.29 -4.38 22.74
N ILE A 166 -3.06 -3.29 22.61
CA ILE A 166 -2.69 -2.14 21.76
C ILE A 166 -1.31 -1.61 22.14
N GLY A 167 -0.46 -1.36 21.16
CA GLY A 167 0.94 -0.95 21.32
C GLY A 167 1.92 -2.13 21.48
N ALA A 168 1.43 -3.37 21.46
CA ALA A 168 2.32 -4.53 21.43
C ALA A 168 2.98 -4.67 20.06
N TRP A 169 4.21 -5.17 20.07
CA TRP A 169 4.96 -5.50 18.87
C TRP A 169 4.93 -7.01 18.62
N VAL A 170 4.69 -7.38 17.38
CA VAL A 170 4.83 -8.76 16.89
C VAL A 170 6.03 -8.82 15.97
N GLU A 171 6.89 -9.79 16.21
CA GLU A 171 8.01 -10.11 15.33
C GLU A 171 7.86 -11.54 14.84
N VAL A 172 7.90 -11.73 13.53
CA VAL A 172 7.83 -13.03 12.88
C VAL A 172 9.12 -13.27 12.11
N ASP A 173 9.86 -14.29 12.53
CA ASP A 173 11.06 -14.72 11.82
C ASP A 173 10.65 -15.59 10.62
N LEU A 174 10.92 -15.07 9.43
CA LEU A 174 10.66 -15.77 8.16
C LEU A 174 11.80 -16.73 7.76
N GLY A 175 12.84 -16.81 8.57
CA GLY A 175 14.06 -17.54 8.22
C GLY A 175 15.00 -16.73 7.31
N GLY A 176 16.24 -17.25 7.14
CA GLY A 176 17.24 -16.60 6.30
C GLY A 176 17.66 -15.18 6.77
N GLY A 177 17.47 -14.86 8.05
CA GLY A 177 17.78 -13.54 8.61
C GLY A 177 16.74 -12.46 8.30
N ARG A 178 15.55 -12.83 7.86
CA ARG A 178 14.44 -11.93 7.58
C ARG A 178 13.41 -11.96 8.71
N THR A 179 13.06 -10.80 9.21
CA THR A 179 12.04 -10.63 10.26
C THR A 179 11.01 -9.61 9.80
N VAL A 180 9.74 -9.96 9.89
CA VAL A 180 8.61 -9.02 9.77
C VAL A 180 8.25 -8.54 11.16
N ARG A 181 8.09 -7.23 11.30
CA ARG A 181 7.73 -6.60 12.58
C ARG A 181 6.54 -5.68 12.38
N GLN A 182 5.53 -5.83 13.24
CA GLN A 182 4.31 -5.03 13.18
C GLN A 182 3.87 -4.62 14.58
N GLU A 183 3.44 -3.37 14.71
CA GLU A 183 2.80 -2.85 15.91
C GLU A 183 1.28 -3.06 15.83
N LEU A 184 0.69 -3.48 16.93
CA LEU A 184 -0.76 -3.56 17.06
C LEU A 184 -1.32 -2.17 17.44
N THR A 185 -2.10 -1.58 16.55
CA THR A 185 -2.67 -0.22 16.67
C THR A 185 -4.19 -0.22 16.77
#